data_7eb29154e64b9a82818bb0e62b9cfb9b
#
_entry.id   7eb29154e64b9a82818bb0e62b9cfb9b
#
_cell.length_a   1.000
_cell.length_b   1.000
_cell.length_c   1.000
_cell.angle_alpha   90.00
_cell.angle_beta   90.00
_cell.angle_gamma   90.00
#
_symmetry.space_group_name_H-M   'P 1'
#
loop_
_entity.id
_entity.type
_entity.pdbx_description
1 polymer ?
#
loop_
_entity_poly.entity_id
_entity_poly.type
_entity_poly.pdbx_seq_one_letter_code
_entity_poly.pdbx_strand_id
1 'polypeptide(L)'
;SFKVYVDGKPNVMFSANPSQIFKSMPASSVKSIEVVTNPCAKYDAEGVGGVLNIIMNKVNGKQQSMNGYNGSVSAMVNNFGWNGSAFVSGQQGKLTYSANVTHNHSETGKMELTTERIASDGSKMHSFQKSKIKVPFNMANFSLGYEIDSLSNIGASVGLMNYSVKNSGHPTTTFSGGMYGSGFSYGNDMMTRNENT
;
A
#
# COMPACT_ATOMS: atom_id res chain seq x y z
N SER A 1 6.95 8.97 -8.85
CA SER A 1 7.82 7.96 -8.22
C SER A 1 9.23 8.08 -8.77
N PHE A 2 10.23 7.60 -8.04
CA PHE A 2 11.63 7.54 -8.45
C PHE A 2 12.19 6.15 -8.13
N LYS A 3 13.20 5.73 -8.91
CA LYS A 3 13.97 4.51 -8.62
C LYS A 3 15.30 4.88 -7.94
N VAL A 4 15.77 4.02 -7.05
CA VAL A 4 17.06 4.19 -6.37
C VAL A 4 18.08 3.21 -6.94
N TYR A 5 19.23 3.74 -7.32
CA TYR A 5 20.38 3.02 -7.80
C TYR A 5 21.55 3.20 -6.83
N VAL A 6 22.40 2.22 -6.75
CA VAL A 6 23.68 2.29 -6.02
C VAL A 6 24.79 2.00 -7.01
N ASP A 7 25.69 2.97 -7.18
CA ASP A 7 26.79 2.89 -8.15
C ASP A 7 26.35 2.54 -9.58
N GLY A 8 25.20 3.10 -9.99
CA GLY A 8 24.63 2.89 -11.32
C GLY A 8 23.83 1.61 -11.50
N LYS A 9 23.58 0.82 -10.44
CA LYS A 9 22.82 -0.43 -10.48
C LYS A 9 21.53 -0.32 -9.68
N PRO A 10 20.43 -0.92 -10.14
CA PRO A 10 19.20 -0.99 -9.36
C PRO A 10 19.45 -1.81 -8.08
N ASN A 11 18.98 -1.32 -6.95
CA ASN A 11 19.14 -2.00 -5.68
C ASN A 11 17.75 -2.26 -5.04
N VAL A 12 17.38 -3.54 -4.94
CA VAL A 12 16.07 -3.97 -4.43
C VAL A 12 15.86 -3.63 -2.94
N MET A 13 16.92 -3.38 -2.20
CA MET A 13 16.87 -2.96 -0.81
C MET A 13 16.06 -1.66 -0.63
N PHE A 14 16.11 -0.75 -1.62
CA PHE A 14 15.38 0.52 -1.62
C PHE A 14 13.96 0.42 -2.18
N SER A 15 13.56 -0.71 -2.74
CA SER A 15 12.30 -0.84 -3.47
C SER A 15 11.08 -0.70 -2.55
N ALA A 16 11.14 -1.24 -1.33
CA ALA A 16 9.99 -1.27 -0.41
C ALA A 16 9.92 -0.05 0.52
N ASN A 17 11.05 0.39 1.06
CA ASN A 17 11.07 1.51 2.00
C ASN A 17 12.39 2.31 1.93
N PRO A 18 12.57 3.14 0.90
CA PRO A 18 13.80 3.92 0.73
C PRO A 18 14.09 4.84 1.91
N SER A 19 13.08 5.43 2.55
CA SER A 19 13.26 6.34 3.68
C SER A 19 13.95 5.69 4.88
N GLN A 20 13.62 4.45 5.19
CA GLN A 20 14.25 3.73 6.31
C GLN A 20 15.70 3.40 5.99
N ILE A 21 15.97 3.00 4.75
CA ILE A 21 17.35 2.70 4.31
C ILE A 21 18.22 3.95 4.39
N PHE A 22 17.73 5.08 3.88
CA PHE A 22 18.47 6.36 3.98
C PHE A 22 18.77 6.76 5.41
N LYS A 23 17.83 6.58 6.35
CA LYS A 23 18.03 6.91 7.76
C LYS A 23 19.09 6.02 8.44
N SER A 24 19.23 4.77 8.00
CA SER A 24 20.18 3.81 8.57
C SER A 24 21.55 3.84 7.90
N MET A 25 21.66 4.47 6.74
CA MET A 25 22.91 4.54 5.98
C MET A 25 23.88 5.53 6.63
N PRO A 26 25.11 5.11 6.98
CA PRO A 26 26.13 6.04 7.46
C PRO A 26 26.49 7.07 6.37
N ALA A 27 26.43 8.34 6.68
CA ALA A 27 26.79 9.41 5.74
C ALA A 27 28.22 9.27 5.21
N SER A 28 29.14 8.72 6.02
CA SER A 28 30.53 8.45 5.64
C SER A 28 30.68 7.40 4.55
N SER A 29 29.68 6.54 4.33
CA SER A 29 29.71 5.54 3.27
C SER A 29 29.31 6.11 1.91
N VAL A 30 28.70 7.28 1.85
CA VAL A 30 28.23 7.93 0.63
C VAL A 30 29.22 8.98 0.16
N LYS A 31 29.64 8.89 -1.10
CA LYS A 31 30.47 9.89 -1.76
C LYS A 31 29.66 11.04 -2.31
N SER A 32 28.59 10.72 -3.05
CA SER A 32 27.69 11.69 -3.65
C SER A 32 26.34 11.04 -3.98
N ILE A 33 25.33 11.87 -4.17
CA ILE A 33 24.01 11.47 -4.63
C ILE A 33 23.75 12.22 -5.94
N GLU A 34 23.50 11.49 -7.01
CA GLU A 34 23.16 12.02 -8.32
C GLU A 34 21.65 11.92 -8.51
N VAL A 35 21.03 13.04 -8.87
CA VAL A 35 19.59 13.08 -9.19
C VAL A 35 19.44 13.22 -10.70
N VAL A 36 18.88 12.20 -11.32
CA VAL A 36 18.66 12.15 -12.78
C VAL A 36 17.17 12.34 -13.04
N THR A 37 16.78 13.53 -13.47
CA THR A 37 15.39 13.88 -13.73
C THR A 37 14.89 13.44 -15.10
N ASN A 38 15.79 13.16 -16.02
CA ASN A 38 15.49 12.63 -17.36
C ASN A 38 16.39 11.41 -17.64
N PRO A 39 16.01 10.23 -17.08
CA PRO A 39 16.84 9.03 -17.22
C PRO A 39 16.86 8.57 -18.67
N CYS A 40 18.06 8.42 -19.20
CA CYS A 40 18.31 7.86 -20.53
C CYS A 40 18.45 6.32 -20.46
N ALA A 41 18.75 5.69 -21.61
CA ALA A 41 18.89 4.23 -21.75
C ALA A 41 19.88 3.55 -20.78
N LYS A 42 20.73 4.32 -20.11
CA LYS A 42 21.66 3.81 -19.07
C LYS A 42 20.91 3.31 -17.82
N TYR A 43 19.73 3.86 -17.56
CA TYR A 43 18.91 3.50 -16.40
C TYR A 43 17.60 2.88 -16.91
N ASP A 44 17.27 1.68 -16.46
CA ASP A 44 15.97 1.07 -16.70
C ASP A 44 14.92 1.81 -15.87
N ALA A 45 14.46 2.93 -16.41
CA ALA A 45 13.61 3.89 -15.71
C ALA A 45 12.22 4.04 -16.36
N GLU A 46 11.73 3.02 -17.05
CA GLU A 46 10.37 3.03 -17.60
C GLU A 46 9.32 3.34 -16.52
N GLY A 47 8.50 4.33 -16.79
CA GLY A 47 7.39 4.70 -15.93
C GLY A 47 7.73 5.45 -14.65
N VAL A 48 8.98 5.93 -14.46
CA VAL A 48 9.37 6.72 -13.29
C VAL A 48 9.76 8.16 -13.66
N GLY A 49 9.48 9.09 -12.76
CA GLY A 49 9.80 10.52 -12.94
C GLY A 49 11.27 10.88 -12.71
N GLY A 50 12.13 9.91 -12.38
CA GLY A 50 13.56 10.15 -12.17
C GLY A 50 14.27 8.98 -11.48
N VAL A 51 15.59 9.10 -11.42
CA VAL A 51 16.50 8.16 -10.77
C VAL A 51 17.36 8.89 -9.75
N LEU A 52 17.50 8.30 -8.58
CA LEU A 52 18.41 8.73 -7.53
C LEU A 52 19.55 7.72 -7.46
N ASN A 53 20.75 8.12 -7.92
CA ASN A 53 21.91 7.25 -7.93
C ASN A 53 22.86 7.61 -6.78
N ILE A 54 23.06 6.68 -5.87
CA ILE A 54 23.94 6.82 -4.70
C ILE A 54 25.31 6.30 -5.09
N ILE A 55 26.29 7.17 -5.07
CA ILE A 55 27.70 6.80 -5.30
C ILE A 55 28.36 6.53 -3.96
N MET A 56 28.88 5.33 -3.78
CA MET A 56 29.52 4.91 -2.55
C MET A 56 30.99 5.36 -2.47
N ASN A 57 31.49 5.59 -1.25
CA ASN A 57 32.91 5.82 -1.02
C ASN A 57 33.74 4.56 -1.31
N LYS A 58 34.97 4.75 -1.77
CA LYS A 58 35.96 3.68 -1.93
C LYS A 58 36.86 3.64 -0.71
N VAL A 59 37.05 2.46 -0.13
CA VAL A 59 38.03 2.22 0.93
C VAL A 59 39.08 1.29 0.38
N ASN A 60 40.36 1.68 0.46
CA ASN A 60 41.49 0.94 -0.08
C ASN A 60 41.32 0.56 -1.58
N GLY A 61 40.76 1.47 -2.39
CA GLY A 61 40.56 1.25 -3.82
C GLY A 61 39.41 0.28 -4.18
N LYS A 62 38.81 -0.36 -3.19
CA LYS A 62 37.60 -1.20 -3.35
C LYS A 62 36.38 -0.41 -3.00
N GLN A 63 35.31 -0.63 -3.74
CA GLN A 63 33.97 -0.04 -3.46
C GLN A 63 33.49 -0.54 -2.10
N GLN A 64 33.04 0.37 -1.27
CA GLN A 64 32.50 0.00 0.03
C GLN A 64 31.16 -0.72 -0.18
N SER A 65 31.10 -1.99 0.20
CA SER A 65 29.87 -2.76 0.14
C SER A 65 28.91 -2.28 1.25
N MET A 66 27.65 -2.10 0.92
CA MET A 66 26.58 -1.80 1.87
C MET A 66 26.17 -3.04 2.65
N ASN A 67 27.12 -3.74 3.28
CA ASN A 67 26.79 -4.89 4.10
C ASN A 67 26.03 -4.46 5.36
N GLY A 68 24.87 -5.06 5.58
CA GLY A 68 24.05 -4.78 6.73
C GLY A 68 22.60 -5.14 6.50
N TYR A 69 21.83 -5.02 7.54
CA TYR A 69 20.38 -5.19 7.49
C TYR A 69 19.67 -4.04 8.22
N ASN A 70 18.46 -3.79 7.82
CA ASN A 70 17.56 -2.83 8.43
C ASN A 70 16.18 -3.46 8.54
N GLY A 71 15.46 -3.14 9.59
CA GLY A 71 14.10 -3.61 9.76
C GLY A 71 13.29 -2.69 10.65
N SER A 72 11.99 -2.75 10.49
CA SER A 72 11.04 -2.03 11.33
C SER A 72 9.76 -2.84 11.51
N VAL A 73 9.16 -2.65 12.67
CA VAL A 73 7.81 -3.14 12.96
C VAL A 73 7.01 -1.94 13.42
N SER A 74 5.82 -1.79 12.89
CA SER A 74 4.90 -0.74 13.28
C SER A 74 3.50 -1.29 13.52
N ALA A 75 2.81 -0.69 14.48
CA ALA A 75 1.40 -0.94 14.74
C ALA A 75 0.71 0.39 15.00
N MET A 76 -0.49 0.53 14.46
CA MET A 76 -1.34 1.70 14.63
C MET A 76 -2.76 1.23 14.95
N VAL A 77 -3.37 1.88 15.93
CA VAL A 77 -4.77 1.66 16.29
C VAL A 77 -5.49 3.00 16.32
N ASN A 78 -6.67 3.05 15.75
CA ASN A 78 -7.54 4.23 15.77
C ASN A 78 -9.02 3.79 15.86
N ASN A 79 -9.91 4.77 15.90
CA ASN A 79 -11.35 4.53 16.01
C ASN A 79 -11.97 3.77 14.83
N PHE A 80 -11.23 3.65 13.72
CA PHE A 80 -11.69 3.03 12.47
C PHE A 80 -10.99 1.69 12.19
N GLY A 81 -10.12 1.23 13.08
CA GLY A 81 -9.45 -0.04 12.93
C GLY A 81 -8.02 -0.07 13.44
N TRP A 82 -7.25 -1.00 12.93
CA TRP A 82 -5.85 -1.18 13.27
C TRP A 82 -5.03 -1.60 12.05
N ASN A 83 -3.77 -1.25 12.08
CA ASN A 83 -2.79 -1.60 11.06
C ASN A 83 -1.54 -2.14 11.71
N GLY A 84 -0.97 -3.19 11.13
CA GLY A 84 0.32 -3.73 11.51
C GLY A 84 1.19 -3.92 10.29
N SER A 85 2.46 -3.52 10.37
CA SER A 85 3.42 -3.79 9.30
C SER A 85 4.77 -4.19 9.85
N ALA A 86 5.44 -5.07 9.13
CA ALA A 86 6.82 -5.46 9.36
C ALA A 86 7.61 -5.34 8.06
N PHE A 87 8.81 -4.83 8.16
CA PHE A 87 9.72 -4.62 7.05
C PHE A 87 11.12 -5.08 7.44
N VAL A 88 11.80 -5.74 6.53
CA VAL A 88 13.22 -6.05 6.63
C VAL A 88 13.88 -5.89 5.27
N SER A 89 15.08 -5.36 5.25
CA SER A 89 15.92 -5.33 4.06
C SER A 89 17.37 -5.46 4.46
N GLY A 90 18.19 -5.94 3.53
CA GLY A 90 19.61 -6.07 3.78
C GLY A 90 20.40 -6.35 2.52
N GLN A 91 21.70 -6.22 2.70
CA GLN A 91 22.71 -6.60 1.71
C GLN A 91 23.84 -7.38 2.40
N GLN A 92 24.19 -8.50 1.84
CA GLN A 92 25.33 -9.31 2.28
C GLN A 92 26.18 -9.68 1.07
N GLY A 93 27.31 -9.00 0.93
CA GLY A 93 28.14 -9.15 -0.26
C GLY A 93 27.37 -8.76 -1.53
N LYS A 94 27.19 -9.74 -2.41
CA LYS A 94 26.49 -9.59 -3.69
C LYS A 94 24.97 -9.79 -3.60
N LEU A 95 24.46 -10.28 -2.48
CA LEU A 95 23.05 -10.56 -2.27
C LEU A 95 22.37 -9.35 -1.62
N THR A 96 21.28 -8.87 -2.23
CA THR A 96 20.35 -7.90 -1.65
C THR A 96 18.99 -8.56 -1.46
N TYR A 97 18.30 -8.20 -0.40
CA TYR A 97 16.96 -8.71 -0.12
C TYR A 97 16.09 -7.67 0.56
N SER A 98 14.79 -7.77 0.33
CA SER A 98 13.79 -7.04 1.11
C SER A 98 12.52 -7.84 1.26
N ALA A 99 11.85 -7.67 2.39
CA ALA A 99 10.54 -8.21 2.65
C ALA A 99 9.70 -7.17 3.38
N ASN A 100 8.45 -7.06 2.98
CA ASN A 100 7.45 -6.20 3.61
C ASN A 100 6.15 -6.97 3.76
N VAL A 101 5.58 -6.93 4.94
CA VAL A 101 4.25 -7.51 5.23
C VAL A 101 3.41 -6.45 5.91
N THR A 102 2.19 -6.26 5.43
CA THR A 102 1.24 -5.31 6.00
C THR A 102 -0.11 -5.99 6.16
N HIS A 103 -0.68 -5.85 7.34
CA HIS A 103 -2.07 -6.15 7.61
C HIS A 103 -2.80 -4.88 7.99
N ASN A 104 -3.93 -4.62 7.37
CA ASN A 104 -4.79 -3.50 7.69
C ASN A 104 -6.21 -4.00 7.93
N HIS A 105 -6.77 -3.64 9.05
CA HIS A 105 -8.19 -3.83 9.37
C HIS A 105 -8.84 -2.47 9.49
N SER A 106 -9.57 -2.07 8.47
CA SER A 106 -10.26 -0.77 8.42
C SER A 106 -11.77 -0.97 8.43
N GLU A 107 -12.46 -0.16 9.23
CA GLU A 107 -13.89 -0.09 9.29
C GLU A 107 -14.35 1.35 9.07
N THR A 108 -15.42 1.55 8.31
CA THR A 108 -16.09 2.85 8.33
C THR A 108 -16.88 3.00 9.63
N GLY A 109 -17.02 4.22 10.10
CA GLY A 109 -18.03 4.53 11.11
C GLY A 109 -19.43 4.15 10.61
N LYS A 110 -20.43 4.27 11.48
CA LYS A 110 -21.84 4.10 11.07
C LYS A 110 -22.17 5.15 10.02
N MET A 111 -22.49 4.70 8.83
CA MET A 111 -22.99 5.56 7.76
C MET A 111 -24.52 5.52 7.81
N GLU A 112 -25.14 6.69 7.80
CA GLU A 112 -26.58 6.84 7.76
C GLU A 112 -26.98 7.53 6.46
N LEU A 113 -27.85 6.90 5.71
CA LEU A 113 -28.39 7.44 4.47
C LEU A 113 -29.92 7.53 4.61
N THR A 114 -30.42 8.74 4.42
CA THR A 114 -31.86 9.00 4.34
C THR A 114 -32.24 9.41 2.93
N THR A 115 -33.23 8.77 2.36
CA THR A 115 -33.75 9.09 1.04
C THR A 115 -35.23 9.33 1.15
N GLU A 116 -35.70 10.47 0.66
CA GLU A 116 -37.12 10.82 0.58
C GLU A 116 -37.51 10.98 -0.89
N ARG A 117 -38.66 10.42 -1.24
CA ARG A 117 -39.28 10.60 -2.55
C ARG A 117 -40.75 10.89 -2.38
N ILE A 118 -41.23 11.86 -3.14
CA ILE A 118 -42.66 12.23 -3.19
C ILE A 118 -43.12 12.09 -4.65
N ALA A 119 -44.12 11.29 -4.88
CA ALA A 119 -44.74 11.11 -6.19
C ALA A 119 -45.85 12.14 -6.45
N SER A 120 -46.24 12.29 -7.71
CA SER A 120 -47.27 13.26 -8.13
C SER A 120 -48.65 12.97 -7.55
N ASP A 121 -48.94 11.75 -7.14
CA ASP A 121 -50.19 11.33 -6.49
C ASP A 121 -50.19 11.58 -4.95
N GLY A 122 -49.14 12.23 -4.44
CA GLY A 122 -48.97 12.49 -3.01
C GLY A 122 -48.43 11.32 -2.19
N SER A 123 -48.06 10.21 -2.84
CA SER A 123 -47.34 9.10 -2.19
C SER A 123 -45.97 9.51 -1.74
N LYS A 124 -45.55 9.13 -0.54
CA LYS A 124 -44.26 9.41 0.05
C LYS A 124 -43.51 8.11 0.33
N MET A 125 -42.25 8.06 -0.04
CA MET A 125 -41.33 7.01 0.34
C MET A 125 -40.20 7.63 1.20
N HIS A 126 -40.02 7.12 2.38
CA HIS A 126 -38.92 7.46 3.28
C HIS A 126 -38.09 6.20 3.50
N SER A 127 -36.85 6.23 3.07
CA SER A 127 -35.91 5.13 3.28
C SER A 127 -34.78 5.60 4.17
N PHE A 128 -34.52 4.86 5.24
CA PHE A 128 -33.45 5.08 6.18
C PHE A 128 -32.54 3.84 6.22
N GLN A 129 -31.26 4.03 6.00
CA GLN A 129 -30.29 2.95 6.00
C GLN A 129 -29.12 3.29 6.92
N LYS A 130 -28.85 2.38 7.85
CA LYS A 130 -27.58 2.36 8.59
C LYS A 130 -26.69 1.29 8.01
N SER A 131 -25.47 1.64 7.65
CA SER A 131 -24.50 0.68 7.08
C SER A 131 -23.14 0.82 7.71
N LYS A 132 -22.39 -0.28 7.69
CA LYS A 132 -21.00 -0.36 8.13
C LYS A 132 -20.21 -1.16 7.11
N ILE A 133 -19.11 -0.58 6.65
CA ILE A 133 -18.20 -1.23 5.69
C ILE A 133 -16.91 -1.60 6.40
N LYS A 134 -16.48 -2.83 6.23
CA LYS A 134 -15.19 -3.33 6.70
C LYS A 134 -14.34 -3.71 5.49
N VAL A 135 -13.09 -3.26 5.49
CA VAL A 135 -12.14 -3.49 4.38
C VAL A 135 -10.81 -3.98 4.95
N PRO A 136 -10.75 -5.22 5.45
CA PRO A 136 -9.46 -5.80 5.76
C PRO A 136 -8.66 -6.07 4.49
N PHE A 137 -7.35 -5.78 4.52
CA PHE A 137 -6.45 -6.20 3.46
C PHE A 137 -5.11 -6.67 4.02
N ASN A 138 -4.49 -7.59 3.29
CA ASN A 138 -3.16 -8.10 3.56
C ASN A 138 -2.30 -7.86 2.32
N MET A 139 -1.07 -7.45 2.53
CA MET A 139 -0.10 -7.29 1.47
C MET A 139 1.26 -7.85 1.94
N ALA A 140 1.91 -8.61 1.08
CA ALA A 140 3.25 -9.08 1.30
C ALA A 140 4.06 -8.89 0.01
N ASN A 141 5.26 -8.34 0.13
CA ASN A 141 6.20 -8.19 -0.97
C ASN A 141 7.55 -8.76 -0.55
N PHE A 142 8.15 -9.52 -1.46
CA PHE A 142 9.48 -10.08 -1.30
C PHE A 142 10.31 -9.73 -2.54
N SER A 143 11.54 -9.32 -2.34
CA SER A 143 12.45 -9.01 -3.43
C SER A 143 13.84 -9.54 -3.10
N LEU A 144 14.48 -10.12 -4.11
CA LEU A 144 15.86 -10.60 -4.06
C LEU A 144 16.62 -10.02 -5.23
N GLY A 145 17.87 -9.63 -5.02
CA GLY A 145 18.79 -9.20 -6.05
C GLY A 145 20.15 -9.81 -5.83
N TYR A 146 20.80 -10.22 -6.90
CA TYR A 146 22.13 -10.78 -6.85
C TYR A 146 23.05 -10.11 -7.89
N GLU A 147 24.18 -9.59 -7.45
CA GLU A 147 25.19 -9.00 -8.32
C GLU A 147 26.12 -10.10 -8.83
N ILE A 148 26.02 -10.42 -10.11
CA ILE A 148 26.87 -11.43 -10.76
C ILE A 148 28.29 -10.88 -10.88
N ASP A 149 28.42 -9.70 -11.49
CA ASP A 149 29.67 -8.97 -11.66
C ASP A 149 29.43 -7.44 -11.64
N SER A 150 30.47 -6.66 -11.95
CA SER A 150 30.40 -5.19 -11.93
C SER A 150 29.41 -4.58 -12.95
N LEU A 151 28.99 -5.34 -13.95
CA LEU A 151 28.12 -4.88 -15.03
C LEU A 151 26.77 -5.59 -15.04
N SER A 152 26.64 -6.73 -14.35
CA SER A 152 25.50 -7.64 -14.44
C SER A 152 24.88 -7.88 -13.07
N ASN A 153 23.57 -7.74 -12.99
CA ASN A 153 22.76 -8.14 -11.82
C ASN A 153 21.52 -8.93 -12.27
N ILE A 154 21.00 -9.73 -11.38
CA ILE A 154 19.71 -10.40 -11.55
C ILE A 154 18.86 -10.14 -10.32
N GLY A 155 17.58 -9.94 -10.52
CA GLY A 155 16.64 -9.72 -9.42
C GLY A 155 15.29 -10.36 -9.71
N ALA A 156 14.61 -10.71 -8.64
CA ALA A 156 13.24 -11.22 -8.67
C ALA A 156 12.43 -10.59 -7.54
N SER A 157 11.18 -10.32 -7.80
CA SER A 157 10.24 -9.84 -6.80
C SER A 157 8.89 -10.53 -6.95
N VAL A 158 8.24 -10.76 -5.82
CA VAL A 158 6.88 -11.29 -5.76
C VAL A 158 6.05 -10.43 -4.80
N GLY A 159 4.87 -10.04 -5.24
CA GLY A 159 3.88 -9.33 -4.44
C GLY A 159 2.62 -10.17 -4.33
N LEU A 160 2.10 -10.26 -3.10
CA LEU A 160 0.84 -10.92 -2.78
C LEU A 160 -0.09 -9.90 -2.15
N MET A 161 -1.32 -9.86 -2.58
CA MET A 161 -2.35 -9.00 -2.00
C MET A 161 -3.66 -9.76 -1.89
N ASN A 162 -4.25 -9.71 -0.70
CA ASN A 162 -5.57 -10.24 -0.44
C ASN A 162 -6.40 -9.16 0.24
N TYR A 163 -7.61 -8.93 -0.20
CA TYR A 163 -8.54 -8.02 0.45
C TYR A 163 -9.96 -8.57 0.43
N SER A 164 -10.77 -8.13 1.37
CA SER A 164 -12.21 -8.36 1.32
C SER A 164 -12.97 -7.07 1.64
N VAL A 165 -14.14 -6.92 1.06
CA VAL A 165 -15.07 -5.83 1.37
C VAL A 165 -16.33 -6.45 1.93
N LYS A 166 -16.64 -6.14 3.19
CA LYS A 166 -17.86 -6.58 3.86
C LYS A 166 -18.73 -5.35 4.12
N ASN A 167 -19.89 -5.34 3.52
CA ASN A 167 -20.90 -4.30 3.78
C ASN A 167 -22.07 -4.95 4.51
N SER A 168 -22.42 -4.39 5.66
CA SER A 168 -23.61 -4.78 6.42
C SER A 168 -24.49 -3.57 6.63
N GLY A 169 -25.80 -3.71 6.40
CA GLY A 169 -26.73 -2.61 6.53
C GLY A 169 -28.13 -3.10 6.86
N HIS A 170 -28.90 -2.23 7.49
CA HIS A 170 -30.32 -2.45 7.84
C HIS A 170 -31.18 -1.33 7.20
N PRO A 171 -31.56 -1.46 5.92
CA PRO A 171 -32.46 -0.52 5.30
C PRO A 171 -33.87 -0.72 5.85
N THR A 172 -34.51 0.38 6.19
CA THR A 172 -35.95 0.45 6.52
C THR A 172 -36.61 1.41 5.57
N THR A 173 -37.63 0.98 4.88
CA THR A 173 -38.40 1.80 3.93
C THR A 173 -39.83 1.89 4.36
N THR A 174 -40.34 3.10 4.45
CA THR A 174 -41.75 3.41 4.81
C THR A 174 -42.40 4.09 3.62
N PHE A 175 -43.57 3.60 3.29
CA PHE A 175 -44.47 4.21 2.31
C PHE A 175 -45.70 4.77 2.99
N SER A 176 -46.16 5.94 2.59
CA SER A 176 -47.35 6.59 3.16
C SER A 176 -47.99 7.58 2.19
N GLY A 177 -49.25 7.87 2.39
CA GLY A 177 -50.05 8.82 1.59
C GLY A 177 -50.38 8.29 0.18
N GLY A 178 -51.11 9.07 -0.60
CA GLY A 178 -51.60 8.69 -1.93
C GLY A 178 -52.25 7.31 -1.95
N MET A 179 -51.78 6.44 -2.83
CA MET A 179 -52.30 5.06 -2.97
C MET A 179 -52.01 4.15 -1.75
N TYR A 180 -51.05 4.52 -0.88
CA TYR A 180 -50.64 3.69 0.28
C TYR A 180 -51.45 4.00 1.57
N GLY A 181 -52.32 5.01 1.57
CA GLY A 181 -53.18 5.36 2.71
C GLY A 181 -52.42 5.62 4.00
N SER A 182 -52.73 4.87 5.06
CA SER A 182 -52.02 4.97 6.35
C SER A 182 -50.57 4.50 6.32
N GLY A 183 -50.17 3.88 5.23
CA GLY A 183 -48.80 3.46 4.99
C GLY A 183 -48.43 2.11 5.56
N PHE A 184 -47.28 1.63 5.14
CA PHE A 184 -46.60 0.45 5.67
C PHE A 184 -45.09 0.64 5.63
N SER A 185 -44.38 -0.10 6.46
CA SER A 185 -42.91 -0.13 6.45
C SER A 185 -42.42 -1.56 6.37
N TYR A 186 -41.28 -1.72 5.73
CA TYR A 186 -40.55 -2.97 5.72
C TYR A 186 -39.05 -2.70 5.88
N GLY A 187 -38.36 -3.66 6.45
CA GLY A 187 -36.92 -3.64 6.59
C GLY A 187 -36.37 -5.03 6.34
N ASN A 188 -35.15 -5.10 5.85
CA ASN A 188 -34.43 -6.34 5.68
C ASN A 188 -32.92 -6.14 6.00
N ASP A 189 -32.30 -7.22 6.38
CA ASP A 189 -30.84 -7.21 6.57
C ASP A 189 -30.13 -7.36 5.22
N MET A 190 -29.20 -6.47 4.95
CA MET A 190 -28.35 -6.53 3.77
C MET A 190 -26.92 -6.86 4.21
N MET A 191 -26.40 -7.97 3.71
CA MET A 191 -25.00 -8.33 3.87
C MET A 191 -24.40 -8.65 2.50
N THR A 192 -23.39 -7.91 2.11
CA THR A 192 -22.63 -8.18 0.89
C THR A 192 -21.16 -8.41 1.25
N ARG A 193 -20.57 -9.48 0.73
CA ARG A 193 -19.17 -9.82 0.91
C ARG A 193 -18.54 -10.09 -0.44
N ASN A 194 -17.54 -9.28 -0.78
CA ASN A 194 -16.68 -9.50 -1.94
C ASN A 194 -15.27 -9.81 -1.44
N GLU A 195 -14.68 -10.86 -1.95
CA GLU A 195 -13.31 -11.28 -1.61
C GLU A 195 -12.51 -11.43 -2.90
N ASN A 196 -11.25 -10.99 -2.84
CA ASN A 196 -10.26 -11.25 -3.87
C ASN A 196 -9.10 -12.02 -3.21
N THR A 197 -8.81 -13.19 -3.74
CA THR A 197 -7.72 -14.08 -3.31
C THR A 197 -6.66 -14.17 -4.38
#